data_0cd48b7c6117d5ad024f46458ee2b606
#
_entry.id   0cd48b7c6117d5ad024f46458ee2b606
#
_cell.length_a   1.000
_cell.length_b   1.000
_cell.length_c   1.000
_cell.angle_alpha   90.00
_cell.angle_beta   90.00
_cell.angle_gamma   90.00
#
_symmetry.space_group_name_H-M   'P 1'
#
loop_
_entity.id
_entity.type
_entity.pdbx_description
1 polymer ?
#
loop_
_entity_poly.entity_id
_entity_poly.type
_entity_poly.pdbx_seq_one_letter_code
_entity_poly.pdbx_strand_id
1 'polypeptide(L)'
;MILKKAIEDAYKHGYLGKNILGTGYNLDVYLHRGAGAYICGEETGLLESLEGKKGWPRLKPPFPATSGLYGCPTCVNNVETLAAVVPIIQKGGDWYASLGTPKNGGTRLFCVSGHVKRPGTYELPMGIPLRSIIYDYAGGIKDDRKLKAVIPGGSSVPILTADEIDVKMDFDSVAAIGSLLGSGGVVVMNEDTCMVKALLRISKFYAHESCGQCTPCREGTTWLKKTLQRVYDGDARQEDLDHLLGIAFNMMGTTICALADAAAMPVRSYIQKFRHEFEYHVKHKCCDVEAAVRV
;
A
#
# COMPACT_ATOMS: atom_id res chain seq x y z
N MET A 1 13.92 0.92 -18.36
CA MET A 1 14.84 1.48 -19.34
C MET A 1 15.34 2.87 -18.96
N ILE A 2 14.48 3.77 -18.43
CA ILE A 2 14.85 5.14 -18.02
C ILE A 2 16.00 5.16 -17.00
N LEU A 3 15.88 4.41 -15.90
CA LEU A 3 16.91 4.36 -14.86
C LEU A 3 18.26 3.83 -15.39
N LYS A 4 18.25 2.82 -16.28
CA LYS A 4 19.47 2.30 -16.89
C LYS A 4 20.20 3.39 -17.68
N LYS A 5 19.49 4.15 -18.50
CA LYS A 5 20.04 5.27 -19.27
C LYS A 5 20.60 6.36 -18.34
N ALA A 6 19.87 6.71 -17.29
CA ALA A 6 20.32 7.71 -16.32
C ALA A 6 21.64 7.30 -15.62
N ILE A 7 21.78 6.01 -15.25
CA ILE A 7 23.03 5.48 -14.68
C ILE A 7 24.16 5.54 -15.69
N GLU A 8 23.92 5.10 -16.94
CA GLU A 8 24.92 5.16 -18.01
C GLU A 8 25.37 6.60 -18.29
N ASP A 9 24.45 7.55 -18.32
CA ASP A 9 24.75 8.97 -18.49
C ASP A 9 25.55 9.52 -17.31
N ALA A 10 25.25 9.12 -16.06
CA ALA A 10 25.98 9.51 -14.88
C ALA A 10 27.44 9.00 -14.89
N TYR A 11 27.67 7.75 -15.30
CA TYR A 11 29.04 7.25 -15.52
C TYR A 11 29.78 8.03 -16.60
N LYS A 12 29.12 8.29 -17.74
CA LYS A 12 29.71 9.03 -18.87
C LYS A 12 30.17 10.44 -18.48
N HIS A 13 29.43 11.09 -17.57
CA HIS A 13 29.75 12.45 -17.12
C HIS A 13 30.62 12.51 -15.85
N GLY A 14 31.12 11.36 -15.38
CA GLY A 14 32.00 11.30 -14.21
C GLY A 14 31.32 11.53 -12.86
N TYR A 15 29.98 11.36 -12.80
CA TYR A 15 29.21 11.39 -11.55
C TYR A 15 29.14 10.04 -10.83
N LEU A 16 29.56 8.97 -11.50
CA LEU A 16 29.71 7.62 -10.96
C LEU A 16 31.05 7.02 -11.40
N GLY A 17 31.50 5.98 -10.72
CA GLY A 17 32.73 5.26 -11.00
C GLY A 17 33.89 5.68 -10.09
N LYS A 18 35.07 5.84 -10.66
CA LYS A 18 36.30 6.15 -9.94
C LYS A 18 36.57 7.65 -9.91
N ASN A 19 37.10 8.14 -8.78
CA ASN A 19 37.56 9.53 -8.59
C ASN A 19 36.49 10.56 -9.05
N ILE A 20 35.26 10.40 -8.56
CA ILE A 20 34.10 11.21 -8.96
C ILE A 20 34.44 12.70 -8.80
N LEU A 21 34.29 13.47 -9.90
CA LEU A 21 34.60 14.91 -9.94
C LEU A 21 35.98 15.31 -9.38
N GLY A 22 36.95 14.40 -9.41
CA GLY A 22 38.31 14.66 -8.88
C GLY A 22 38.41 14.64 -7.36
N THR A 23 37.42 14.17 -6.64
CA THR A 23 37.38 14.18 -5.14
C THR A 23 38.07 13.00 -4.48
N GLY A 24 38.50 12.00 -5.26
CA GLY A 24 39.02 10.73 -4.73
C GLY A 24 37.93 9.73 -4.33
N TYR A 25 36.63 10.12 -4.32
CA TYR A 25 35.53 9.24 -3.98
C TYR A 25 35.18 8.32 -5.13
N ASN A 26 34.86 7.06 -4.79
CA ASN A 26 34.44 6.03 -5.76
C ASN A 26 33.07 5.52 -5.40
N LEU A 27 32.19 5.41 -6.38
CA LEU A 27 30.86 4.83 -6.21
C LEU A 27 30.40 4.13 -7.48
N ASP A 28 30.01 2.87 -7.35
CA ASP A 28 29.39 2.10 -8.43
C ASP A 28 27.91 1.88 -8.13
N VAL A 29 27.06 2.01 -9.15
CA VAL A 29 25.63 1.81 -9.08
C VAL A 29 25.22 0.70 -10.04
N TYR A 30 24.52 -0.31 -9.53
CA TYR A 30 24.08 -1.46 -10.29
C TYR A 30 22.55 -1.50 -10.36
N LEU A 31 22.00 -1.74 -11.55
CA LEU A 31 20.59 -1.96 -11.77
C LEU A 31 20.28 -3.46 -11.77
N HIS A 32 19.55 -3.92 -10.77
CA HIS A 32 19.00 -5.28 -10.73
C HIS A 32 17.53 -5.29 -11.10
N ARG A 33 17.10 -6.18 -11.99
CA ARG A 33 15.70 -6.35 -12.41
C ARG A 33 15.11 -7.55 -11.72
N GLY A 34 14.11 -7.32 -10.86
CA GLY A 34 13.30 -8.39 -10.29
C GLY A 34 12.22 -8.90 -11.25
N ALA A 35 11.49 -9.94 -10.83
CA ALA A 35 10.41 -10.56 -11.59
C ALA A 35 9.00 -10.06 -11.20
N GLY A 36 8.90 -9.05 -10.34
CA GLY A 36 7.63 -8.39 -9.99
C GLY A 36 6.86 -9.05 -8.84
N ALA A 37 7.47 -9.93 -8.05
CA ALA A 37 6.86 -10.47 -6.84
C ALA A 37 6.72 -9.36 -5.78
N TYR A 38 5.48 -9.12 -5.30
CA TYR A 38 5.17 -8.08 -4.32
C TYR A 38 5.97 -8.23 -3.02
N ILE A 39 6.13 -9.46 -2.54
CA ILE A 39 6.87 -9.72 -1.29
C ILE A 39 8.35 -9.31 -1.36
N CYS A 40 8.95 -9.27 -2.54
CA CYS A 40 10.31 -8.76 -2.72
C CYS A 40 10.42 -7.23 -2.53
N GLY A 41 9.32 -6.55 -2.23
CA GLY A 41 9.31 -5.17 -1.71
C GLY A 41 9.54 -5.07 -0.21
N GLU A 42 9.40 -6.16 0.56
CA GLU A 42 9.83 -6.22 1.94
C GLU A 42 11.38 -6.22 1.97
N GLU A 43 11.99 -5.43 2.87
CA GLU A 43 13.43 -5.14 2.80
C GLU A 43 14.31 -6.39 2.80
N THR A 44 13.99 -7.41 3.60
CA THR A 44 14.77 -8.64 3.68
C THR A 44 14.40 -9.64 2.61
N GLY A 45 13.16 -9.66 2.16
CA GLY A 45 12.73 -10.39 0.97
C GLY A 45 13.41 -9.87 -0.30
N LEU A 46 13.62 -8.55 -0.40
CA LEU A 46 14.43 -7.93 -1.44
C LEU A 46 15.87 -8.45 -1.42
N LEU A 47 16.51 -8.49 -0.24
CA LEU A 47 17.88 -8.99 -0.09
C LEU A 47 18.01 -10.46 -0.48
N GLU A 48 17.08 -11.32 -0.04
CA GLU A 48 17.06 -12.74 -0.44
C GLU A 48 16.92 -12.89 -1.95
N SER A 49 16.06 -12.09 -2.59
CA SER A 49 15.89 -12.10 -4.04
C SER A 49 17.13 -11.64 -4.78
N LEU A 50 17.83 -10.60 -4.30
CA LEU A 50 19.10 -10.13 -4.86
C LEU A 50 20.20 -11.19 -4.78
N GLU A 51 20.20 -11.98 -3.71
CA GLU A 51 21.14 -13.10 -3.51
C GLU A 51 20.80 -14.36 -4.35
N GLY A 52 19.73 -14.29 -5.17
CA GLY A 52 19.31 -15.43 -6.00
C GLY A 52 18.54 -16.51 -5.24
N LYS A 53 18.08 -16.22 -4.03
CA LYS A 53 17.29 -17.11 -3.18
C LYS A 53 15.80 -16.85 -3.35
N LYS A 54 14.96 -17.67 -2.67
CA LYS A 54 13.53 -17.37 -2.55
C LYS A 54 13.37 -16.05 -1.79
N GLY A 55 12.49 -15.14 -2.26
CA GLY A 55 12.21 -13.87 -1.63
C GLY A 55 11.45 -14.00 -0.30
N TRP A 56 11.98 -14.79 0.59
CA TRP A 56 11.42 -15.00 1.92
C TRP A 56 12.00 -13.98 2.90
N PRO A 57 11.17 -13.17 3.58
CA PRO A 57 11.64 -12.29 4.64
C PRO A 57 12.44 -13.00 5.72
N ARG A 58 13.49 -12.34 6.21
CA ARG A 58 14.35 -12.83 7.29
C ARG A 58 13.78 -12.50 8.65
N LEU A 59 14.07 -13.34 9.63
CA LEU A 59 13.86 -12.98 11.04
C LEU A 59 14.82 -11.86 11.45
N LYS A 60 14.35 -10.95 12.28
CA LYS A 60 15.12 -9.86 12.89
C LYS A 60 15.14 -10.06 14.41
N PRO A 61 16.26 -9.91 15.10
CA PRO A 61 17.63 -9.67 14.63
C PRO A 61 18.24 -10.88 13.88
N PRO A 62 19.28 -10.69 13.02
CA PRO A 62 19.98 -9.43 12.74
C PRO A 62 19.20 -8.50 11.78
N PHE A 63 19.38 -7.19 11.98
CA PHE A 63 18.87 -6.18 11.06
C PHE A 63 19.81 -5.99 9.86
N PRO A 64 19.31 -5.55 8.69
CA PRO A 64 20.14 -5.33 7.49
C PRO A 64 21.35 -4.41 7.72
N ALA A 65 21.23 -3.42 8.59
CA ALA A 65 22.32 -2.53 8.96
C ALA A 65 23.53 -3.28 9.59
N THR A 66 23.29 -4.44 10.19
CA THR A 66 24.33 -5.29 10.77
C THR A 66 24.72 -6.42 9.81
N SER A 67 23.75 -7.06 9.19
CA SER A 67 23.94 -8.21 8.28
C SER A 67 22.85 -8.22 7.19
N GLY A 68 23.13 -7.55 6.08
CA GLY A 68 22.23 -7.40 4.94
C GLY A 68 22.65 -8.22 3.73
N LEU A 69 22.84 -7.56 2.58
CA LEU A 69 23.20 -8.19 1.31
C LEU A 69 24.56 -8.90 1.40
N TYR A 70 24.57 -10.18 1.08
CA TYR A 70 25.74 -11.08 1.21
C TYR A 70 26.41 -11.04 2.59
N GLY A 71 25.61 -10.81 3.64
CA GLY A 71 26.10 -10.72 5.01
C GLY A 71 26.79 -9.39 5.37
N CYS A 72 26.86 -8.44 4.45
CA CYS A 72 27.46 -7.12 4.66
C CYS A 72 26.45 -6.14 5.27
N PRO A 73 26.91 -5.14 6.05
CA PRO A 73 26.07 -4.03 6.50
C PRO A 73 25.39 -3.34 5.31
N THR A 74 24.05 -3.23 5.35
CA THR A 74 23.27 -2.75 4.22
C THR A 74 22.22 -1.74 4.67
N CYS A 75 22.16 -0.58 3.99
CA CYS A 75 21.11 0.42 4.15
C CYS A 75 20.10 0.28 3.02
N VAL A 76 18.82 0.06 3.36
CA VAL A 76 17.73 -0.05 2.40
C VAL A 76 16.91 1.24 2.44
N ASN A 77 16.72 1.89 1.30
CA ASN A 77 15.96 3.13 1.18
C ASN A 77 14.88 3.03 0.11
N ASN A 78 13.76 3.74 0.34
CA ASN A 78 12.72 3.95 -0.64
C ASN A 78 13.19 4.94 -1.73
N VAL A 79 12.74 4.76 -2.97
CA VAL A 79 13.07 5.63 -4.12
C VAL A 79 12.58 7.06 -3.88
N GLU A 80 11.41 7.27 -3.29
CA GLU A 80 10.88 8.60 -2.96
C GLU A 80 11.79 9.32 -1.95
N THR A 81 12.31 8.60 -0.95
CA THR A 81 13.31 9.14 0.00
C THR A 81 14.57 9.59 -0.73
N LEU A 82 15.12 8.78 -1.64
CA LEU A 82 16.31 9.13 -2.41
C LEU A 82 16.08 10.33 -3.34
N ALA A 83 14.89 10.44 -3.94
CA ALA A 83 14.52 11.59 -4.74
C ALA A 83 14.41 12.88 -3.92
N ALA A 84 13.87 12.79 -2.69
CA ALA A 84 13.75 13.92 -1.78
C ALA A 84 15.10 14.43 -1.23
N VAL A 85 16.11 13.55 -1.09
CA VAL A 85 17.45 13.92 -0.57
C VAL A 85 18.08 15.03 -1.40
N VAL A 86 17.95 15.03 -2.72
CA VAL A 86 18.58 16.02 -3.60
C VAL A 86 18.11 17.46 -3.28
N PRO A 87 16.81 17.80 -3.31
CA PRO A 87 16.36 19.12 -2.94
C PRO A 87 16.59 19.46 -1.45
N ILE A 88 16.61 18.47 -0.56
CA ILE A 88 16.93 18.70 0.88
C ILE A 88 18.37 19.18 1.04
N ILE A 89 19.34 18.55 0.36
CA ILE A 89 20.74 18.99 0.42
C ILE A 89 20.93 20.38 -0.18
N GLN A 90 20.19 20.70 -1.25
CA GLN A 90 20.29 22.00 -1.93
C GLN A 90 19.66 23.15 -1.14
N LYS A 91 18.52 22.91 -0.49
CA LYS A 91 17.69 23.96 0.14
C LYS A 91 17.68 23.93 1.67
N GLY A 92 18.20 22.86 2.26
CA GLY A 92 18.24 22.66 3.71
C GLY A 92 17.05 21.88 4.27
N GLY A 93 17.28 21.27 5.44
CA GLY A 93 16.27 20.47 6.15
C GLY A 93 15.08 21.30 6.63
N ASP A 94 15.31 22.51 7.10
CA ASP A 94 14.25 23.42 7.58
C ASP A 94 13.27 23.78 6.46
N TRP A 95 13.78 24.00 5.23
CA TRP A 95 12.94 24.21 4.06
C TRP A 95 12.03 23.01 3.82
N TYR A 96 12.56 21.79 3.84
CA TYR A 96 11.76 20.59 3.60
C TYR A 96 10.73 20.36 4.71
N ALA A 97 11.13 20.55 5.96
CA ALA A 97 10.22 20.46 7.11
C ALA A 97 9.06 21.45 7.03
N SER A 98 9.29 22.66 6.47
CA SER A 98 8.27 23.70 6.33
C SER A 98 7.17 23.37 5.31
N LEU A 99 7.38 22.38 4.42
CA LEU A 99 6.40 21.98 3.38
C LEU A 99 5.25 21.12 3.90
N GLY A 100 5.34 20.62 5.12
CA GLY A 100 4.35 19.71 5.70
C GLY A 100 3.80 20.20 7.04
N THR A 101 3.46 19.24 7.90
CA THR A 101 3.07 19.51 9.28
C THR A 101 4.27 19.40 10.22
N PRO A 102 4.23 19.96 11.46
CA PRO A 102 5.38 19.97 12.37
C PRO A 102 6.02 18.61 12.64
N LYS A 103 5.23 17.52 12.61
CA LYS A 103 5.72 16.16 12.83
C LYS A 103 5.91 15.36 11.53
N ASN A 104 5.33 15.84 10.43
CA ASN A 104 5.32 15.16 9.14
C ASN A 104 5.70 16.18 8.07
N GLY A 105 6.99 16.49 7.97
CA GLY A 105 7.53 17.45 7.01
C GLY A 105 7.58 16.92 5.59
N GLY A 106 7.71 17.83 4.64
CA GLY A 106 7.94 17.52 3.24
C GLY A 106 6.68 17.32 2.40
N THR A 107 6.92 16.79 1.20
CA THR A 107 5.90 16.40 0.23
C THR A 107 5.78 14.90 0.13
N ARG A 108 4.69 14.43 -0.46
CA ARG A 108 4.46 13.03 -0.78
C ARG A 108 3.75 12.88 -2.12
N LEU A 109 4.05 11.82 -2.83
CA LEU A 109 3.32 11.42 -4.03
C LEU A 109 2.03 10.68 -3.63
N PHE A 110 0.89 11.25 -3.97
CA PHE A 110 -0.42 10.62 -3.83
C PHE A 110 -0.86 10.06 -5.18
N CYS A 111 -0.93 8.73 -5.28
CA CYS A 111 -1.39 8.03 -6.48
C CYS A 111 -2.91 7.85 -6.39
N VAL A 112 -3.67 8.73 -7.02
CA VAL A 112 -5.14 8.75 -6.96
C VAL A 112 -5.73 7.97 -8.11
N SER A 113 -6.59 7.01 -7.79
CA SER A 113 -7.26 6.14 -8.76
C SER A 113 -8.70 5.81 -8.33
N GLY A 114 -9.38 4.97 -9.11
CA GLY A 114 -10.77 4.59 -8.88
C GLY A 114 -11.74 5.58 -9.54
N HIS A 115 -12.84 5.85 -8.86
CA HIS A 115 -13.96 6.64 -9.41
C HIS A 115 -13.76 8.15 -9.22
N VAL A 116 -12.69 8.70 -9.75
CA VAL A 116 -12.42 10.15 -9.81
C VAL A 116 -12.39 10.63 -11.25
N LYS A 117 -12.64 11.93 -11.48
CA LYS A 117 -12.63 12.54 -12.82
C LYS A 117 -11.23 12.63 -13.42
N ARG A 118 -10.21 12.85 -12.58
CA ARG A 118 -8.81 13.00 -12.99
C ARG A 118 -7.91 12.07 -12.17
N PRO A 119 -7.84 10.76 -12.49
CA PRO A 119 -6.87 9.88 -11.86
C PRO A 119 -5.44 10.28 -12.24
N GLY A 120 -4.50 10.16 -11.30
CA GLY A 120 -3.11 10.56 -11.54
C GLY A 120 -2.26 10.51 -10.30
N THR A 121 -1.00 10.90 -10.45
CA THR A 121 -0.05 11.05 -9.34
C THR A 121 0.16 12.53 -9.06
N TYR A 122 -0.07 12.93 -7.82
CA TYR A 122 0.01 14.31 -7.36
C TYR A 122 1.08 14.43 -6.27
N GLU A 123 2.06 15.31 -6.47
CA GLU A 123 3.00 15.67 -5.40
C GLU A 123 2.38 16.80 -4.58
N LEU A 124 2.09 16.51 -3.32
CA LEU A 124 1.39 17.43 -2.42
C LEU A 124 2.06 17.47 -1.04
N PRO A 125 1.93 18.59 -0.31
CA PRO A 125 2.49 18.68 1.04
C PRO A 125 1.81 17.70 1.99
N MET A 126 2.59 17.17 2.93
CA MET A 126 2.07 16.36 4.02
C MET A 126 1.05 17.15 4.85
N GLY A 127 -0.04 16.48 5.26
CA GLY A 127 -1.11 17.11 6.00
C GLY A 127 -2.20 17.80 5.15
N ILE A 128 -2.12 17.67 3.82
CA ILE A 128 -3.22 18.11 2.95
C ILE A 128 -4.51 17.32 3.29
N PRO A 129 -5.70 17.95 3.31
CA PRO A 129 -6.95 17.22 3.55
C PRO A 129 -7.23 16.19 2.44
N LEU A 130 -7.66 14.97 2.81
CA LEU A 130 -8.04 13.94 1.84
C LEU A 130 -9.18 14.42 0.92
N ARG A 131 -10.12 15.20 1.44
CA ARG A 131 -11.18 15.84 0.66
C ARG A 131 -10.60 16.69 -0.48
N SER A 132 -9.58 17.51 -0.22
CA SER A 132 -8.93 18.33 -1.25
C SER A 132 -8.26 17.48 -2.31
N ILE A 133 -7.60 16.39 -1.94
CA ILE A 133 -7.01 15.46 -2.91
C ILE A 133 -8.09 14.94 -3.87
N ILE A 134 -9.25 14.54 -3.35
CA ILE A 134 -10.33 13.95 -4.15
C ILE A 134 -11.03 15.02 -5.02
N TYR A 135 -11.41 16.15 -4.44
CA TYR A 135 -12.29 17.10 -5.11
C TYR A 135 -11.53 18.20 -5.86
N ASP A 136 -10.48 18.78 -5.28
CA ASP A 136 -9.75 19.90 -5.89
C ASP A 136 -8.73 19.39 -6.92
N TYR A 137 -7.91 18.40 -6.53
CA TYR A 137 -6.86 17.86 -7.41
C TYR A 137 -7.38 16.79 -8.37
N ALA A 138 -8.11 15.79 -7.89
CA ALA A 138 -8.65 14.72 -8.73
C ALA A 138 -10.02 15.08 -9.39
N GLY A 139 -10.54 16.29 -9.16
CA GLY A 139 -11.70 16.85 -9.85
C GLY A 139 -13.06 16.30 -9.41
N GLY A 140 -13.12 15.64 -8.26
CA GLY A 140 -14.34 15.05 -7.71
C GLY A 140 -14.65 13.66 -8.27
N ILE A 141 -15.83 13.18 -7.90
CA ILE A 141 -16.27 11.81 -8.21
C ILE A 141 -16.70 11.72 -9.68
N LYS A 142 -16.30 10.65 -10.34
CA LYS A 142 -16.67 10.35 -11.73
C LYS A 142 -18.20 10.28 -11.88
N ASP A 143 -18.70 10.82 -12.98
CA ASP A 143 -20.11 10.86 -13.36
C ASP A 143 -21.02 11.53 -12.30
N ASP A 144 -20.44 12.44 -11.49
CA ASP A 144 -21.08 13.17 -10.40
C ASP A 144 -21.85 12.29 -9.39
N ARG A 145 -21.42 11.02 -9.28
CA ARG A 145 -21.96 10.06 -8.31
C ARG A 145 -21.54 10.43 -6.87
N LYS A 146 -22.20 9.83 -5.90
CA LYS A 146 -21.85 10.01 -4.49
C LYS A 146 -20.61 9.21 -4.12
N LEU A 147 -19.78 9.78 -3.28
CA LEU A 147 -18.68 9.06 -2.65
C LEU A 147 -19.25 8.02 -1.68
N LYS A 148 -18.71 6.80 -1.73
CA LYS A 148 -19.05 5.71 -0.80
C LYS A 148 -17.90 5.41 0.16
N ALA A 149 -16.70 5.20 -0.37
CA ALA A 149 -15.56 4.79 0.41
C ALA A 149 -14.23 5.21 -0.23
N VAL A 150 -13.18 5.28 0.58
CA VAL A 150 -11.82 5.59 0.13
C VAL A 150 -10.81 4.66 0.82
N ILE A 151 -9.91 4.09 0.06
CA ILE A 151 -8.66 3.53 0.58
C ILE A 151 -7.66 4.68 0.60
N PRO A 152 -7.19 5.17 1.78
CA PRO A 152 -6.36 6.37 1.82
C PRO A 152 -4.87 6.12 1.55
N GLY A 153 -4.39 4.90 1.73
CA GLY A 153 -2.94 4.61 1.76
C GLY A 153 -2.52 3.28 1.13
N GLY A 154 -3.25 2.79 0.14
CA GLY A 154 -3.01 1.49 -0.51
C GLY A 154 -3.86 0.37 0.07
N SER A 155 -3.88 -0.78 -0.61
CA SER A 155 -4.80 -1.89 -0.33
C SER A 155 -4.62 -2.54 1.05
N SER A 156 -3.55 -2.22 1.76
CA SER A 156 -3.22 -2.78 3.08
C SER A 156 -3.82 -2.06 4.26
N VAL A 157 -4.40 -0.87 4.05
CA VAL A 157 -4.88 -0.04 5.15
C VAL A 157 -6.39 -0.17 5.35
N PRO A 158 -6.90 0.11 6.57
CA PRO A 158 -8.33 0.20 6.83
C PRO A 158 -9.01 1.22 5.92
N ILE A 159 -10.17 0.84 5.34
CA ILE A 159 -10.97 1.70 4.46
C ILE A 159 -11.64 2.82 5.26
N LEU A 160 -11.85 3.97 4.62
CA LEU A 160 -12.63 5.10 5.14
C LEU A 160 -14.00 5.16 4.45
N THR A 161 -15.03 5.56 5.20
CA THR A 161 -16.35 5.90 4.65
C THR A 161 -16.36 7.33 4.11
N ALA A 162 -17.42 7.73 3.42
CA ALA A 162 -17.58 9.09 2.90
C ALA A 162 -17.55 10.17 4.00
N ASP A 163 -17.99 9.84 5.21
CA ASP A 163 -18.03 10.77 6.35
C ASP A 163 -16.65 10.93 7.05
N GLU A 164 -15.70 10.07 6.76
CA GLU A 164 -14.36 10.05 7.37
C GLU A 164 -13.28 10.77 6.54
N ILE A 165 -13.63 11.38 5.41
CA ILE A 165 -12.63 11.99 4.50
C ILE A 165 -12.14 13.37 4.90
N ASP A 166 -12.72 13.96 5.94
CA ASP A 166 -12.27 15.26 6.50
C ASP A 166 -11.08 15.04 7.45
N VAL A 167 -10.05 14.37 6.95
CA VAL A 167 -8.82 14.02 7.65
C VAL A 167 -7.63 14.59 6.93
N LYS A 168 -6.62 15.05 7.67
CA LYS A 168 -5.32 15.43 7.11
C LYS A 168 -4.53 14.20 6.73
N MET A 169 -3.93 14.22 5.54
CA MET A 169 -3.11 13.13 5.04
C MET A 169 -1.68 13.24 5.60
N ASP A 170 -1.57 12.95 6.89
CA ASP A 170 -0.33 12.73 7.63
C ASP A 170 -0.44 11.47 8.47
N PHE A 171 0.70 10.99 9.01
CA PHE A 171 0.73 9.72 9.74
C PHE A 171 -0.12 9.74 11.00
N ASP A 172 -0.05 10.83 11.78
CA ASP A 172 -0.75 10.93 13.06
C ASP A 172 -2.27 11.07 12.86
N SER A 173 -2.70 11.93 11.95
CA SER A 173 -4.12 12.23 11.73
C SER A 173 -4.88 11.02 11.17
N VAL A 174 -4.27 10.31 10.19
CA VAL A 174 -4.91 9.12 9.60
C VAL A 174 -4.92 7.96 10.60
N ALA A 175 -3.87 7.83 11.44
CA ALA A 175 -3.85 6.84 12.51
C ALA A 175 -4.91 7.10 13.58
N ALA A 176 -5.16 8.38 13.92
CA ALA A 176 -6.15 8.77 14.92
C ALA A 176 -7.59 8.35 14.56
N ILE A 177 -7.91 8.21 13.27
CA ILE A 177 -9.22 7.72 12.80
C ILE A 177 -9.22 6.22 12.49
N GLY A 178 -8.18 5.48 12.93
CA GLY A 178 -8.10 4.02 12.81
C GLY A 178 -7.72 3.51 11.42
N SER A 179 -7.06 4.35 10.58
CA SER A 179 -6.49 3.94 9.30
C SER A 179 -4.98 4.23 9.27
N LEU A 180 -4.35 4.15 8.10
CA LEU A 180 -2.92 4.40 7.93
C LEU A 180 -2.68 5.20 6.64
N LEU A 181 -1.70 6.12 6.67
CA LEU A 181 -1.27 6.84 5.48
C LEU A 181 -0.65 5.90 4.42
N GLY A 182 -0.05 4.81 4.86
CA GLY A 182 0.48 3.74 4.02
C GLY A 182 1.40 4.23 2.91
N SER A 183 1.13 3.82 1.67
CA SER A 183 1.92 4.19 0.49
C SER A 183 1.48 5.49 -0.19
N GLY A 184 0.43 6.16 0.27
CA GLY A 184 -0.18 7.30 -0.43
C GLY A 184 -1.00 6.90 -1.67
N GLY A 185 -1.28 5.61 -1.83
CA GLY A 185 -2.16 5.10 -2.89
C GLY A 185 -3.63 5.31 -2.53
N VAL A 186 -4.25 6.34 -3.09
CA VAL A 186 -5.65 6.70 -2.81
C VAL A 186 -6.55 6.04 -3.83
N VAL A 187 -7.46 5.17 -3.37
CA VAL A 187 -8.46 4.54 -4.25
C VAL A 187 -9.85 4.98 -3.85
N VAL A 188 -10.52 5.71 -4.74
CA VAL A 188 -11.83 6.30 -4.50
C VAL A 188 -12.93 5.41 -5.09
N MET A 189 -13.95 5.12 -4.29
CA MET A 189 -15.08 4.27 -4.66
C MET A 189 -16.38 5.05 -4.52
N ASN A 190 -17.17 5.08 -5.61
CA ASN A 190 -18.49 5.68 -5.62
C ASN A 190 -19.58 4.72 -5.11
N GLU A 191 -20.80 5.19 -5.05
CA GLU A 191 -21.99 4.45 -4.58
C GLU A 191 -22.25 3.16 -5.35
N ASP A 192 -21.81 3.04 -6.61
CA ASP A 192 -21.99 1.85 -7.46
C ASP A 192 -20.97 0.73 -7.14
N THR A 193 -20.08 0.94 -6.18
CA THR A 193 -19.07 -0.06 -5.84
C THR A 193 -19.60 -1.07 -4.83
N CYS A 194 -19.60 -2.35 -5.19
CA CYS A 194 -19.87 -3.44 -4.25
C CYS A 194 -18.66 -3.67 -3.34
N MET A 195 -18.83 -3.49 -2.02
CA MET A 195 -17.75 -3.65 -1.04
C MET A 195 -17.29 -5.09 -0.91
N VAL A 196 -18.16 -6.07 -1.09
CA VAL A 196 -17.81 -7.50 -1.08
C VAL A 196 -16.86 -7.83 -2.24
N LYS A 197 -17.17 -7.35 -3.44
CA LYS A 197 -16.34 -7.53 -4.65
C LYS A 197 -15.00 -6.84 -4.53
N ALA A 198 -14.98 -5.61 -3.98
CA ALA A 198 -13.76 -4.85 -3.75
C ALA A 198 -12.83 -5.57 -2.76
N LEU A 199 -13.33 -6.02 -1.62
CA LEU A 199 -12.57 -6.77 -0.64
C LEU A 199 -12.10 -8.13 -1.17
N LEU A 200 -12.93 -8.84 -1.91
CA LEU A 200 -12.55 -10.10 -2.57
C LEU A 200 -11.35 -9.89 -3.52
N ARG A 201 -11.34 -8.78 -4.27
CA ARG A 201 -10.24 -8.45 -5.17
C ARG A 201 -8.92 -8.25 -4.39
N ILE A 202 -8.97 -7.51 -3.29
CA ILE A 202 -7.83 -7.29 -2.39
C ILE A 202 -7.36 -8.64 -1.81
N SER A 203 -8.27 -9.47 -1.32
CA SER A 203 -7.93 -10.78 -0.72
C SER A 203 -7.34 -11.75 -1.74
N LYS A 204 -7.78 -11.71 -3.00
CA LYS A 204 -7.16 -12.48 -4.10
C LYS A 204 -5.71 -12.06 -4.33
N PHE A 205 -5.43 -10.77 -4.27
CA PHE A 205 -4.08 -10.23 -4.40
C PHE A 205 -3.18 -10.75 -3.26
N TYR A 206 -3.56 -10.59 -2.00
CA TYR A 206 -2.74 -11.03 -0.87
C TYR A 206 -2.55 -12.56 -0.83
N ALA A 207 -3.56 -13.34 -1.19
CA ALA A 207 -3.43 -14.78 -1.28
C ALA A 207 -2.48 -15.23 -2.41
N HIS A 208 -2.38 -14.44 -3.49
CA HIS A 208 -1.44 -14.70 -4.59
C HIS A 208 -0.01 -14.28 -4.21
N GLU A 209 0.14 -13.15 -3.54
CA GLU A 209 1.45 -12.56 -3.23
C GLU A 209 2.08 -13.06 -1.92
N SER A 210 1.37 -13.83 -1.13
CA SER A 210 1.94 -14.50 0.05
C SER A 210 3.09 -15.42 -0.38
N CYS A 211 4.28 -15.22 0.21
CA CYS A 211 5.45 -16.05 -0.08
C CYS A 211 5.32 -17.48 0.46
N GLY A 212 4.32 -17.76 1.29
CA GLY A 212 4.05 -19.08 1.86
C GLY A 212 4.93 -19.50 3.04
N GLN A 213 5.85 -18.65 3.51
CA GLN A 213 6.77 -19.00 4.59
C GLN A 213 6.05 -19.22 5.92
N CYS A 214 5.22 -18.26 6.36
CA CYS A 214 4.52 -18.32 7.64
C CYS A 214 3.16 -18.99 7.49
N THR A 215 2.87 -20.00 8.30
CA THR A 215 1.58 -20.73 8.25
C THR A 215 0.36 -19.82 8.40
N PRO A 216 0.30 -18.87 9.38
CA PRO A 216 -0.87 -18.01 9.52
C PRO A 216 -1.12 -17.15 8.27
N CYS A 217 -0.09 -16.69 7.59
CA CYS A 217 -0.21 -15.95 6.33
C CYS A 217 -0.64 -16.84 5.16
N ARG A 218 0.07 -17.95 4.94
CA ARG A 218 -0.20 -18.88 3.83
C ARG A 218 -1.62 -19.43 3.83
N GLU A 219 -2.03 -19.95 4.99
CA GLU A 219 -3.36 -20.54 5.15
C GLU A 219 -4.43 -19.46 5.32
N GLY A 220 -4.19 -18.46 6.18
CA GLY A 220 -5.14 -17.41 6.48
C GLY A 220 -5.54 -16.60 5.26
N THR A 221 -4.59 -16.14 4.42
CA THR A 221 -4.93 -15.41 3.18
C THR A 221 -5.73 -16.27 2.21
N THR A 222 -5.44 -17.57 2.16
CA THR A 222 -6.20 -18.53 1.35
C THR A 222 -7.62 -18.72 1.88
N TRP A 223 -7.80 -18.83 3.19
CA TRP A 223 -9.12 -18.95 3.82
C TRP A 223 -9.94 -17.68 3.66
N LEU A 224 -9.35 -16.51 3.88
CA LEU A 224 -10.01 -15.22 3.63
C LEU A 224 -10.53 -15.15 2.20
N LYS A 225 -9.67 -15.43 1.20
CA LYS A 225 -10.07 -15.44 -0.21
C LYS A 225 -11.22 -16.43 -0.49
N LYS A 226 -11.12 -17.66 -0.01
CA LYS A 226 -12.15 -18.70 -0.26
C LYS A 226 -13.49 -18.35 0.38
N THR A 227 -13.48 -17.88 1.62
CA THR A 227 -14.71 -17.49 2.32
C THR A 227 -15.35 -16.26 1.71
N LEU A 228 -14.56 -15.24 1.34
CA LEU A 228 -15.06 -14.07 0.62
C LEU A 228 -15.61 -14.42 -0.78
N GLN A 229 -15.00 -15.39 -1.46
CA GLN A 229 -15.56 -15.88 -2.73
C GLN A 229 -16.95 -16.50 -2.50
N ARG A 230 -17.13 -17.32 -1.46
CA ARG A 230 -18.44 -17.88 -1.11
C ARG A 230 -19.46 -16.80 -0.78
N VAL A 231 -19.06 -15.75 -0.04
CA VAL A 231 -19.93 -14.60 0.25
C VAL A 231 -20.36 -13.93 -1.06
N TYR A 232 -19.43 -13.70 -1.97
CA TYR A 232 -19.71 -13.05 -3.25
C TYR A 232 -20.64 -13.90 -4.14
N ASP A 233 -20.44 -15.23 -4.16
CA ASP A 233 -21.23 -16.18 -4.95
C ASP A 233 -22.60 -16.51 -4.31
N GLY A 234 -22.88 -16.04 -3.10
CA GLY A 234 -24.14 -16.32 -2.37
C GLY A 234 -24.20 -17.69 -1.69
N ASP A 235 -23.05 -18.38 -1.57
CA ASP A 235 -22.95 -19.73 -0.97
C ASP A 235 -22.47 -19.70 0.50
N ALA A 236 -22.33 -18.49 1.08
CA ALA A 236 -21.91 -18.33 2.46
C ALA A 236 -23.07 -18.37 3.43
N ARG A 237 -22.75 -18.68 4.69
CA ARG A 237 -23.68 -18.62 5.83
C ARG A 237 -23.39 -17.35 6.63
N GLN A 238 -24.34 -16.92 7.46
CA GLN A 238 -24.20 -15.71 8.29
C GLN A 238 -22.96 -15.76 9.20
N GLU A 239 -22.69 -16.91 9.78
CA GLU A 239 -21.53 -17.15 10.66
C GLU A 239 -20.17 -17.03 9.93
N ASP A 240 -20.14 -17.16 8.60
CA ASP A 240 -18.92 -17.00 7.81
C ASP A 240 -18.36 -15.57 7.87
N LEU A 241 -19.20 -14.57 8.15
CA LEU A 241 -18.75 -13.19 8.34
C LEU A 241 -17.94 -13.02 9.64
N ASP A 242 -18.36 -13.69 10.70
CA ASP A 242 -17.64 -13.67 11.97
C ASP A 242 -16.38 -14.56 11.90
N HIS A 243 -16.42 -15.66 11.14
CA HIS A 243 -15.22 -16.44 10.82
C HIS A 243 -14.17 -15.62 10.07
N LEU A 244 -14.56 -14.77 9.10
CA LEU A 244 -13.63 -13.88 8.40
C LEU A 244 -12.93 -12.92 9.38
N LEU A 245 -13.67 -12.34 10.34
CA LEU A 245 -13.09 -11.50 11.38
C LEU A 245 -12.14 -12.28 12.30
N GLY A 246 -12.51 -13.50 12.68
CA GLY A 246 -11.69 -14.40 13.49
C GLY A 246 -10.38 -14.80 12.80
N ILE A 247 -10.44 -15.16 11.50
CA ILE A 247 -9.25 -15.48 10.70
C ILE A 247 -8.33 -14.24 10.63
N ALA A 248 -8.88 -13.07 10.29
CA ALA A 248 -8.13 -11.83 10.21
C ALA A 248 -7.45 -11.48 11.54
N PHE A 249 -8.16 -11.63 12.67
CA PHE A 249 -7.62 -11.40 14.00
C PHE A 249 -6.44 -12.32 14.32
N ASN A 250 -6.57 -13.62 14.03
CA ASN A 250 -5.53 -14.62 14.32
C ASN A 250 -4.30 -14.52 13.41
N MET A 251 -4.40 -13.84 12.28
CA MET A 251 -3.26 -13.58 11.38
C MET A 251 -2.38 -12.44 11.87
N MET A 252 -2.96 -11.44 12.54
CA MET A 252 -2.25 -10.20 12.89
C MET A 252 -1.19 -10.45 13.97
N GLY A 253 0.01 -9.87 13.73
CA GLY A 253 1.14 -9.95 14.66
C GLY A 253 1.76 -11.35 14.84
N THR A 254 1.38 -12.34 14.03
CA THR A 254 1.83 -13.75 14.18
C THR A 254 2.80 -14.22 13.09
N THR A 255 3.28 -13.30 12.26
CA THR A 255 4.12 -13.61 11.10
C THR A 255 5.41 -12.79 11.06
N ILE A 256 6.40 -13.24 10.28
CA ILE A 256 7.72 -12.62 10.18
C ILE A 256 7.65 -11.21 9.59
N CYS A 257 6.78 -10.99 8.61
CA CYS A 257 6.60 -9.70 7.95
C CYS A 257 5.14 -9.23 8.05
N ALA A 258 4.92 -7.95 7.74
CA ALA A 258 3.61 -7.31 7.84
C ALA A 258 2.59 -7.71 6.75
N LEU A 259 2.87 -8.68 5.85
CA LEU A 259 1.94 -9.05 4.79
C LEU A 259 0.64 -9.64 5.34
N ALA A 260 0.70 -10.42 6.42
CA ALA A 260 -0.50 -10.96 7.06
C ALA A 260 -1.38 -9.87 7.66
N ASP A 261 -0.78 -8.88 8.33
CA ASP A 261 -1.48 -7.70 8.86
C ASP A 261 -2.08 -6.88 7.72
N ALA A 262 -1.33 -6.67 6.63
CA ALA A 262 -1.75 -5.98 5.42
C ALA A 262 -2.96 -6.65 4.73
N ALA A 263 -3.08 -7.98 4.83
CA ALA A 263 -4.24 -8.72 4.34
C ALA A 263 -5.43 -8.68 5.31
N ALA A 264 -5.16 -8.67 6.61
CA ALA A 264 -6.16 -8.74 7.67
C ALA A 264 -6.88 -7.41 7.95
N MET A 265 -6.14 -6.29 7.94
CA MET A 265 -6.70 -4.95 8.23
C MET A 265 -7.84 -4.56 7.29
N PRO A 266 -7.74 -4.71 5.96
CA PRO A 266 -8.86 -4.45 5.06
C PRO A 266 -10.08 -5.33 5.38
N VAL A 267 -9.90 -6.63 5.61
CA VAL A 267 -11.00 -7.55 5.93
C VAL A 267 -11.79 -7.06 7.13
N ARG A 268 -11.10 -6.70 8.20
CA ARG A 268 -11.72 -6.16 9.41
C ARG A 268 -12.50 -4.88 9.14
N SER A 269 -11.87 -3.89 8.49
CA SER A 269 -12.48 -2.58 8.28
C SER A 269 -13.65 -2.61 7.30
N TYR A 270 -13.56 -3.39 6.22
CA TYR A 270 -14.66 -3.54 5.27
C TYR A 270 -15.89 -4.20 5.91
N ILE A 271 -15.69 -5.33 6.64
CA ILE A 271 -16.80 -6.01 7.30
C ILE A 271 -17.39 -5.15 8.42
N GLN A 272 -16.57 -4.42 9.19
CA GLN A 272 -17.07 -3.57 10.27
C GLN A 272 -17.88 -2.36 9.75
N LYS A 273 -17.39 -1.70 8.69
CA LYS A 273 -18.01 -0.47 8.17
C LYS A 273 -19.15 -0.71 7.18
N PHE A 274 -19.09 -1.82 6.46
CA PHE A 274 -20.06 -2.15 5.41
C PHE A 274 -20.75 -3.50 5.63
N ARG A 275 -20.91 -3.94 6.90
CA ARG A 275 -21.47 -5.24 7.28
C ARG A 275 -22.81 -5.53 6.60
N HIS A 276 -23.65 -4.52 6.44
CA HIS A 276 -24.95 -4.63 5.80
C HIS A 276 -24.88 -5.16 4.34
N GLU A 277 -23.85 -4.77 3.56
CA GLU A 277 -23.66 -5.28 2.20
C GLU A 277 -23.26 -6.76 2.20
N PHE A 278 -22.41 -7.17 3.13
CA PHE A 278 -22.02 -8.58 3.29
C PHE A 278 -23.20 -9.44 3.72
N GLU A 279 -24.01 -8.98 4.67
CA GLU A 279 -25.22 -9.65 5.12
C GLU A 279 -26.27 -9.73 3.99
N TYR A 280 -26.37 -8.69 3.15
CA TYR A 280 -27.22 -8.71 1.98
C TYR A 280 -26.84 -9.82 0.99
N HIS A 281 -25.55 -9.95 0.67
CA HIS A 281 -25.02 -11.02 -0.19
C HIS A 281 -25.37 -12.41 0.35
N VAL A 282 -25.14 -12.62 1.65
CA VAL A 282 -25.47 -13.90 2.31
C VAL A 282 -26.96 -14.22 2.24
N LYS A 283 -27.80 -13.22 2.55
CA LYS A 283 -29.26 -13.40 2.64
C LYS A 283 -29.91 -13.53 1.27
N HIS A 284 -29.53 -12.67 0.30
CA HIS A 284 -30.20 -12.56 -0.99
C HIS A 284 -29.45 -13.27 -2.12
N LYS A 285 -28.27 -13.81 -1.86
CA LYS A 285 -27.42 -14.53 -2.83
C LYS A 285 -27.07 -13.69 -4.08
N CYS A 286 -27.04 -12.39 -3.94
CA CYS A 286 -26.71 -11.44 -5.01
C CYS A 286 -26.17 -10.13 -4.41
N CYS A 287 -25.56 -9.31 -5.26
CA CYS A 287 -25.11 -7.96 -4.92
C CYS A 287 -26.29 -6.99 -4.88
N ASP A 288 -26.40 -6.16 -3.84
CA ASP A 288 -27.38 -5.09 -3.71
C ASP A 288 -27.25 -4.03 -4.81
N VAL A 289 -26.01 -3.63 -5.11
CA VAL A 289 -25.70 -2.66 -6.17
C VAL A 289 -26.06 -3.19 -7.55
N GLU A 290 -25.73 -4.46 -7.86
CA GLU A 290 -26.07 -5.08 -9.14
C GLU A 290 -27.60 -5.35 -9.26
N ALA A 291 -28.27 -5.61 -8.15
CA ALA A 291 -29.72 -5.77 -8.12
C ALA A 291 -30.45 -4.44 -8.42
N ALA A 292 -29.95 -3.32 -7.90
CA ALA A 292 -30.51 -1.99 -8.16
C ALA A 292 -30.37 -1.53 -9.63
N VAL A 293 -29.39 -2.04 -10.36
CA VAL A 293 -29.19 -1.72 -11.79
C VAL A 293 -30.11 -2.55 -12.71
N ARG A 294 -30.66 -3.67 -12.21
CA ARG A 294 -31.54 -4.54 -12.99
C ARG A 294 -33.04 -4.18 -12.90
N VAL A 295 -33.40 -3.18 -12.10
CA VAL A 295 -34.73 -2.60 -11.95
C VAL A 295 -34.81 -1.28 -12.71
#